data_2567782e646b9218c6d9e56c96af9cb3
#
_entry.id   2567782e646b9218c6d9e56c96af9cb3
#
_cell.length_a   1.000
_cell.length_b   1.000
_cell.length_c   1.000
_cell.angle_alpha   90.00
_cell.angle_beta   90.00
_cell.angle_gamma   90.00
#
_symmetry.space_group_name_H-M   'P 1'
#
loop_
_entity.id
_entity.type
_entity.pdbx_description
1 polymer ?
#
loop_
_entity_poly.entity_id
_entity_poly.type
_entity_poly.pdbx_seq_one_letter_code
_entity_poly.pdbx_strand_id
1 'polypeptide(L)'
;MLRFVDLIQNPRRFLALTGYTVDEFRALLSFFIVRFQAYVAIFTLAGKPRRNRTYSTYKNSSLPTMEDKLLFILHYLKTSPLQESHAQVFGMPQSQASQWIHLLLPLVKASLADCGELPARKREDSTLAEDEAGLFFHDGTERPINRPQDPEEQHLYYSGKQKEFTVKNNVVIDEPCKIRFLSETVEGKKNDKRLADESGYRVPQGSV
;
A
#
# COMPACT_ATOMS: atom_id res chain seq x y z
N MET A 1 21.62 7.45 -9.19
CA MET A 1 20.91 7.09 -7.94
C MET A 1 19.77 8.07 -7.77
N LEU A 2 18.53 7.59 -7.62
CA LEU A 2 17.35 8.43 -7.46
C LEU A 2 17.34 9.05 -6.06
N ARG A 3 17.08 10.37 -5.96
CA ARG A 3 17.02 11.11 -4.69
C ARG A 3 15.81 12.04 -4.69
N PHE A 4 15.26 12.25 -3.49
CA PHE A 4 14.14 13.18 -3.31
C PHE A 4 14.48 14.59 -3.78
N VAL A 5 15.65 15.12 -3.41
CA VAL A 5 16.08 16.48 -3.75
C VAL A 5 16.15 16.73 -5.26
N ASP A 6 16.51 15.71 -6.03
CA ASP A 6 16.59 15.80 -7.50
C ASP A 6 15.21 15.65 -8.13
N LEU A 7 14.41 14.71 -7.60
CA LEU A 7 13.10 14.38 -8.18
C LEU A 7 12.07 15.48 -7.95
N ILE A 8 12.10 16.18 -6.82
CA ILE A 8 11.15 17.25 -6.47
C ILE A 8 11.20 18.43 -7.46
N GLN A 9 12.29 18.59 -8.19
CA GLN A 9 12.43 19.63 -9.22
C GLN A 9 11.51 19.38 -10.44
N ASN A 10 10.97 18.17 -10.58
CA ASN A 10 10.05 17.82 -11.66
C ASN A 10 8.76 17.18 -11.08
N PRO A 11 7.72 17.98 -10.75
CA PRO A 11 6.50 17.49 -10.13
C PRO A 11 5.76 16.42 -10.94
N ARG A 12 5.78 16.50 -12.26
CA ARG A 12 5.15 15.47 -13.14
C ARG A 12 5.86 14.12 -13.01
N ARG A 13 7.18 14.13 -13.02
CA ARG A 13 7.99 12.92 -12.83
C ARG A 13 7.85 12.38 -11.41
N PHE A 14 7.79 13.28 -10.43
CA PHE A 14 7.55 12.91 -9.02
C PHE A 14 6.24 12.13 -8.88
N LEU A 15 5.13 12.69 -9.38
CA LEU A 15 3.82 12.05 -9.38
C LEU A 15 3.83 10.69 -10.12
N ALA A 16 4.46 10.63 -11.30
CA ALA A 16 4.54 9.40 -12.08
C ALA A 16 5.28 8.27 -11.35
N LEU A 17 6.33 8.60 -10.59
CA LEU A 17 7.18 7.62 -9.90
C LEU A 17 6.73 7.28 -8.48
N THR A 18 5.92 8.11 -7.84
CA THR A 18 5.48 7.91 -6.45
C THR A 18 3.98 7.67 -6.33
N GLY A 19 3.18 8.16 -7.28
CA GLY A 19 1.72 8.21 -7.17
C GLY A 19 1.20 9.35 -6.30
N TYR A 20 2.07 10.24 -5.82
CA TYR A 20 1.76 11.35 -4.92
C TYR A 20 2.20 12.69 -5.51
N THR A 21 1.45 13.73 -5.29
CA THR A 21 1.94 15.10 -5.41
C THR A 21 2.97 15.39 -4.33
N VAL A 22 3.73 16.47 -4.49
CA VAL A 22 4.75 16.87 -3.49
C VAL A 22 4.09 17.21 -2.14
N ASP A 23 2.92 17.82 -2.16
CA ASP A 23 2.20 18.22 -0.94
C ASP A 23 1.61 17.03 -0.21
N GLU A 24 0.98 16.08 -0.90
CA GLU A 24 0.54 14.80 -0.35
C GLU A 24 1.70 13.99 0.24
N PHE A 25 2.83 13.95 -0.47
CA PHE A 25 4.04 13.30 0.03
C PHE A 25 4.53 13.93 1.33
N ARG A 26 4.55 15.25 1.43
CA ARG A 26 4.96 15.96 2.65
C ARG A 26 4.00 15.74 3.80
N ALA A 27 2.69 15.70 3.53
CA ALA A 27 1.68 15.36 4.52
C ALA A 27 1.92 13.96 5.10
N LEU A 28 2.09 12.95 4.22
CA LEU A 28 2.39 11.57 4.65
C LEU A 28 3.74 11.47 5.37
N LEU A 29 4.76 12.24 4.94
CA LEU A 29 6.10 12.23 5.53
C LEU A 29 6.08 12.52 7.03
N SER A 30 5.22 13.43 7.49
CA SER A 30 5.12 13.79 8.90
C SER A 30 4.75 12.59 9.78
N PHE A 31 3.78 11.80 9.37
CA PHE A 31 3.37 10.56 10.06
C PHE A 31 4.43 9.47 9.92
N PHE A 32 5.03 9.36 8.74
CA PHE A 32 6.08 8.37 8.47
C PHE A 32 7.33 8.57 9.35
N ILE A 33 7.75 9.81 9.57
CA ILE A 33 8.87 10.15 10.48
C ILE A 33 8.59 9.63 11.89
N VAL A 34 7.39 9.89 12.42
CA VAL A 34 6.99 9.46 13.76
C VAL A 34 7.04 7.93 13.87
N ARG A 35 6.44 7.22 12.91
CA ARG A 35 6.45 5.75 12.89
C ARG A 35 7.85 5.17 12.73
N PHE A 36 8.67 5.73 11.86
CA PHE A 36 10.04 5.28 11.68
C PHE A 36 10.88 5.49 12.95
N GLN A 37 10.79 6.65 13.57
CA GLN A 37 11.52 6.97 14.81
C GLN A 37 11.10 6.05 15.96
N ALA A 38 9.79 5.82 16.13
CA ALA A 38 9.27 4.88 17.13
C ALA A 38 9.80 3.45 16.90
N TYR A 39 9.84 2.99 15.65
CA TYR A 39 10.38 1.68 15.32
C TYR A 39 11.87 1.57 15.64
N VAL A 40 12.69 2.51 15.16
CA VAL A 40 14.15 2.43 15.33
C VAL A 40 14.62 2.74 16.74
N ALA A 41 13.77 3.29 17.59
CA ALA A 41 14.05 3.41 19.03
C ALA A 41 14.09 2.03 19.72
N ILE A 42 13.29 1.08 19.26
CA ILE A 42 13.13 -0.25 19.87
C ILE A 42 13.87 -1.33 19.09
N PHE A 43 13.86 -1.25 17.76
CA PHE A 43 14.38 -2.30 16.87
C PHE A 43 15.54 -1.82 15.99
N THR A 44 16.38 -2.76 15.58
CA THR A 44 17.36 -2.55 14.50
C THR A 44 16.68 -2.61 13.14
N LEU A 45 17.37 -2.22 12.07
CA LEU A 45 16.85 -2.37 10.69
C LEU A 45 16.56 -3.83 10.31
N ALA A 46 17.20 -4.79 10.98
CA ALA A 46 16.96 -6.22 10.81
C ALA A 46 15.86 -6.79 11.73
N GLY A 47 15.07 -5.93 12.39
CA GLY A 47 13.94 -6.33 13.26
C GLY A 47 14.34 -6.91 14.62
N LYS A 48 15.63 -6.88 15.00
CA LYS A 48 16.09 -7.37 16.30
C LYS A 48 15.95 -6.27 17.36
N PRO A 49 15.59 -6.61 18.62
CA PRO A 49 15.56 -5.63 19.71
C PRO A 49 16.90 -4.92 19.88
N ARG A 50 16.87 -3.60 20.07
CA ARG A 50 18.07 -2.82 20.39
C ARG A 50 18.48 -3.05 21.82
N ARG A 51 19.80 -3.16 22.04
CA ARG A 51 20.33 -3.32 23.40
C ARG A 51 20.99 -2.04 23.92
N ASN A 52 21.92 -1.43 23.15
CA ASN A 52 22.78 -0.38 23.69
C ASN A 52 23.09 0.80 22.75
N ARG A 53 22.57 0.84 21.53
CA ARG A 53 22.91 1.91 20.55
C ARG A 53 21.64 2.55 20.00
N THR A 54 21.62 3.87 19.97
CA THR A 54 20.60 4.64 19.25
C THR A 54 20.78 4.48 17.73
N TYR A 55 19.70 4.64 16.99
CA TYR A 55 19.76 4.67 15.54
C TYR A 55 20.47 5.94 15.05
N SER A 56 21.35 5.78 14.12
CA SER A 56 21.92 6.89 13.35
C SER A 56 22.07 6.48 11.89
N THR A 57 21.82 7.42 10.99
CA THR A 57 22.03 7.18 9.56
C THR A 57 23.52 7.29 9.24
N TYR A 58 24.09 6.27 8.60
CA TYR A 58 25.49 6.31 8.17
C TYR A 58 25.69 7.34 7.05
N LYS A 59 26.86 7.99 6.99
CA LYS A 59 27.21 8.98 5.95
C LYS A 59 27.13 8.42 4.52
N ASN A 60 27.42 7.13 4.36
CA ASN A 60 27.35 6.42 3.07
C ASN A 60 26.05 5.66 2.86
N SER A 61 25.00 6.00 3.60
CA SER A 61 23.68 5.38 3.42
C SER A 61 23.12 5.69 2.03
N SER A 62 22.60 4.67 1.36
CA SER A 62 21.86 4.87 0.10
C SER A 62 20.52 5.61 0.30
N LEU A 63 19.98 5.62 1.52
CA LEU A 63 18.78 6.35 1.91
C LEU A 63 19.09 7.25 3.11
N PRO A 64 19.80 8.37 2.93
CA PRO A 64 20.30 9.19 4.04
C PRO A 64 19.21 9.98 4.74
N THR A 65 18.18 10.45 4.02
CA THR A 65 17.11 11.29 4.58
C THR A 65 15.82 10.49 4.81
N MET A 66 14.87 11.06 5.51
CA MET A 66 13.56 10.45 5.71
C MET A 66 12.73 10.51 4.43
N GLU A 67 12.90 11.58 3.66
CA GLU A 67 12.32 11.74 2.34
C GLU A 67 12.81 10.67 1.36
N ASP A 68 14.11 10.35 1.36
CA ASP A 68 14.65 9.28 0.51
C ASP A 68 14.10 7.90 0.90
N LYS A 69 13.88 7.64 2.21
CA LYS A 69 13.27 6.39 2.68
C LYS A 69 11.81 6.27 2.25
N LEU A 70 11.04 7.35 2.39
CA LEU A 70 9.64 7.37 1.94
C LEU A 70 9.57 7.29 0.41
N LEU A 71 10.41 8.02 -0.33
CA LEU A 71 10.51 7.94 -1.78
C LEU A 71 10.82 6.51 -2.24
N PHE A 72 11.76 5.83 -1.59
CA PHE A 72 12.15 4.46 -1.92
C PHE A 72 10.93 3.52 -1.87
N ILE A 73 10.18 3.53 -0.79
CA ILE A 73 9.06 2.60 -0.65
C ILE A 73 7.85 2.98 -1.52
N LEU A 74 7.55 4.26 -1.69
CA LEU A 74 6.47 4.70 -2.57
C LEU A 74 6.78 4.39 -4.05
N HIS A 75 8.03 4.57 -4.48
CA HIS A 75 8.48 4.15 -5.81
C HIS A 75 8.30 2.65 -6.03
N TYR A 76 8.67 1.83 -5.03
CA TYR A 76 8.46 0.38 -5.08
C TYR A 76 6.98 0.02 -5.24
N LEU A 77 6.11 0.61 -4.42
CA LEU A 77 4.67 0.37 -4.46
C LEU A 77 4.03 0.83 -5.79
N LYS A 78 4.46 1.98 -6.32
CA LYS A 78 3.91 2.55 -7.55
C LYS A 78 4.31 1.78 -8.80
N THR A 79 5.57 1.34 -8.87
CA THR A 79 6.14 0.78 -10.09
C THR A 79 6.24 -0.74 -10.09
N SER A 80 6.07 -1.38 -8.92
CA SER A 80 6.18 -2.85 -8.71
C SER A 80 7.38 -3.49 -9.44
N PRO A 81 8.59 -2.94 -9.32
CA PRO A 81 9.74 -3.43 -10.06
C PRO A 81 10.29 -4.70 -9.44
N LEU A 82 11.09 -5.44 -10.20
CA LEU A 82 11.96 -6.46 -9.61
C LEU A 82 12.89 -5.81 -8.57
N GLN A 83 13.09 -6.47 -7.44
CA GLN A 83 13.93 -5.92 -6.35
C GLN A 83 15.34 -5.58 -6.79
N GLU A 84 15.92 -6.32 -7.73
CA GLU A 84 17.24 -6.02 -8.32
C GLU A 84 17.21 -4.68 -9.07
N SER A 85 16.24 -4.49 -9.95
CA SER A 85 16.08 -3.23 -10.69
C SER A 85 15.84 -2.05 -9.75
N HIS A 86 15.03 -2.24 -8.71
CA HIS A 86 14.77 -1.24 -7.69
C HIS A 86 16.04 -0.86 -6.91
N ALA A 87 16.83 -1.86 -6.53
CA ALA A 87 18.10 -1.68 -5.86
C ALA A 87 19.07 -0.82 -6.67
N GLN A 88 19.19 -1.09 -7.97
CA GLN A 88 20.03 -0.30 -8.88
C GLN A 88 19.58 1.16 -8.97
N VAL A 89 18.28 1.42 -9.04
CA VAL A 89 17.73 2.80 -9.05
C VAL A 89 18.20 3.60 -7.84
N PHE A 90 18.28 2.96 -6.67
CA PHE A 90 18.69 3.59 -5.41
C PHE A 90 20.15 3.36 -5.03
N GLY A 91 20.95 2.73 -5.89
CA GLY A 91 22.38 2.54 -5.70
C GLY A 91 22.73 1.67 -4.50
N MET A 92 22.04 0.53 -4.35
CA MET A 92 22.27 -0.41 -3.27
C MET A 92 22.21 -1.87 -3.78
N PRO A 93 22.77 -2.85 -3.04
CA PRO A 93 22.58 -4.27 -3.34
C PRO A 93 21.11 -4.71 -3.16
N GLN A 94 20.66 -5.72 -3.92
CA GLN A 94 19.30 -6.28 -3.84
C GLN A 94 18.95 -6.74 -2.41
N SER A 95 19.86 -7.37 -1.70
CA SER A 95 19.65 -7.81 -0.32
C SER A 95 19.32 -6.65 0.64
N GLN A 96 19.97 -5.50 0.45
CA GLN A 96 19.68 -4.29 1.21
C GLN A 96 18.33 -3.68 0.81
N ALA A 97 18.01 -3.67 -0.49
CA ALA A 97 16.70 -3.22 -0.96
C ALA A 97 15.57 -4.07 -0.38
N SER A 98 15.73 -5.39 -0.36
CA SER A 98 14.78 -6.31 0.28
C SER A 98 14.58 -6.00 1.77
N GLN A 99 15.66 -5.76 2.52
CA GLN A 99 15.57 -5.37 3.94
C GLN A 99 14.79 -4.06 4.12
N TRP A 100 15.08 -3.05 3.30
CA TRP A 100 14.36 -1.77 3.36
C TRP A 100 12.88 -1.92 2.98
N ILE A 101 12.54 -2.71 1.96
CA ILE A 101 11.15 -2.96 1.58
C ILE A 101 10.39 -3.59 2.75
N HIS A 102 10.90 -4.66 3.35
CA HIS A 102 10.25 -5.35 4.47
C HIS A 102 10.10 -4.45 5.71
N LEU A 103 11.06 -3.56 5.95
CA LEU A 103 10.99 -2.62 7.05
C LEU A 103 9.97 -1.49 6.78
N LEU A 104 10.06 -0.86 5.61
CA LEU A 104 9.32 0.38 5.35
C LEU A 104 7.87 0.15 4.98
N LEU A 105 7.54 -0.99 4.36
CA LEU A 105 6.17 -1.31 3.94
C LEU A 105 5.15 -1.27 5.11
N PRO A 106 5.36 -1.96 6.24
CA PRO A 106 4.46 -1.86 7.38
C PRO A 106 4.43 -0.47 8.00
N LEU A 107 5.53 0.28 7.97
CA LEU A 107 5.58 1.64 8.51
C LEU A 107 4.77 2.63 7.66
N VAL A 108 4.85 2.53 6.33
CA VAL A 108 3.99 3.34 5.43
C VAL A 108 2.53 3.00 5.64
N LYS A 109 2.18 1.71 5.74
CA LYS A 109 0.80 1.30 6.03
C LYS A 109 0.30 1.90 7.36
N ALA A 110 1.11 1.84 8.41
CA ALA A 110 0.75 2.44 9.70
C ALA A 110 0.62 3.97 9.61
N SER A 111 1.49 4.64 8.83
CA SER A 111 1.42 6.09 8.60
C SER A 111 0.15 6.50 7.85
N LEU A 112 -0.25 5.72 6.85
CA LEU A 112 -1.52 5.93 6.12
C LEU A 112 -2.74 5.71 7.03
N ALA A 113 -2.66 4.77 7.98
CA ALA A 113 -3.71 4.61 8.99
C ALA A 113 -3.82 5.83 9.91
N ASP A 114 -2.68 6.37 10.35
CA ASP A 114 -2.64 7.55 11.24
C ASP A 114 -3.20 8.82 10.58
N CYS A 115 -3.01 8.96 9.28
CA CYS A 115 -3.58 10.10 8.54
C CYS A 115 -5.00 9.85 8.00
N GLY A 116 -5.63 8.69 8.31
CA GLY A 116 -7.00 8.39 7.89
C GLY A 116 -7.16 8.08 6.40
N GLU A 117 -6.08 7.70 5.72
CA GLU A 117 -6.10 7.44 4.27
C GLU A 117 -6.28 5.96 3.90
N LEU A 118 -6.34 5.05 4.89
CA LEU A 118 -6.63 3.65 4.60
C LEU A 118 -8.14 3.43 4.45
N PRO A 119 -8.58 2.66 3.44
CA PRO A 119 -9.97 2.27 3.33
C PRO A 119 -10.37 1.33 4.47
N ALA A 120 -11.63 1.40 4.89
CA ALA A 120 -12.19 0.42 5.80
C ALA A 120 -12.12 -0.98 5.19
N ARG A 121 -11.79 -1.98 6.02
CA ARG A 121 -11.67 -3.39 5.58
C ARG A 121 -12.84 -4.24 6.07
N LYS A 122 -13.48 -3.81 7.14
CA LYS A 122 -14.62 -4.46 7.77
C LYS A 122 -15.78 -3.48 7.87
N ARG A 123 -16.97 -4.02 7.95
CA ARG A 123 -18.19 -3.22 8.11
C ARG A 123 -18.13 -2.32 9.35
N GLU A 124 -17.62 -2.85 10.45
CA GLU A 124 -17.55 -2.16 11.74
C GLU A 124 -16.63 -0.93 11.69
N ASP A 125 -15.62 -0.96 10.82
CA ASP A 125 -14.65 0.12 10.65
C ASP A 125 -15.10 1.14 9.58
N SER A 126 -16.24 0.87 8.91
CA SER A 126 -16.71 1.69 7.80
C SER A 126 -17.58 2.83 8.29
N THR A 127 -17.17 4.05 8.04
CA THR A 127 -17.94 5.28 8.27
C THR A 127 -18.80 5.69 7.07
N LEU A 128 -18.81 4.90 6.00
CA LEU A 128 -19.53 5.21 4.76
C LEU A 128 -21.02 5.61 4.98
N ALA A 129 -21.69 4.93 5.90
CA ALA A 129 -23.11 5.20 6.17
C ALA A 129 -23.34 6.52 6.92
N GLU A 130 -22.30 7.12 7.49
CA GLU A 130 -22.31 8.39 8.23
C GLU A 130 -21.95 9.58 7.34
N ASP A 131 -21.45 9.32 6.11
CA ASP A 131 -21.12 10.35 5.15
C ASP A 131 -22.41 11.01 4.59
N GLU A 132 -22.25 12.15 3.92
CA GLU A 132 -23.33 12.76 3.16
C GLU A 132 -23.71 11.89 1.96
N ALA A 133 -25.01 11.95 1.56
CA ALA A 133 -25.46 11.25 0.37
C ALA A 133 -24.72 11.76 -0.87
N GLY A 134 -24.22 10.86 -1.70
CA GLY A 134 -23.40 11.19 -2.85
C GLY A 134 -23.33 10.06 -3.86
N LEU A 135 -22.46 10.23 -4.84
CA LEU A 135 -22.18 9.23 -5.86
C LEU A 135 -21.09 8.28 -5.38
N PHE A 136 -21.41 6.99 -5.35
CA PHE A 136 -20.47 5.95 -5.02
C PHE A 136 -20.37 4.92 -6.15
N PHE A 137 -19.15 4.51 -6.46
CA PHE A 137 -18.91 3.47 -7.44
C PHE A 137 -18.46 2.19 -6.72
N HIS A 138 -19.09 1.10 -7.09
CA HIS A 138 -18.75 -0.22 -6.59
C HIS A 138 -18.26 -1.12 -7.74
N ASP A 139 -17.12 -1.77 -7.55
CA ASP A 139 -16.62 -2.74 -8.52
C ASP A 139 -15.84 -3.87 -7.83
N GLY A 140 -15.80 -5.01 -8.50
CA GLY A 140 -14.99 -6.17 -8.10
C GLY A 140 -13.64 -6.15 -8.82
N THR A 141 -12.54 -6.04 -8.10
CA THR A 141 -11.20 -6.13 -8.67
C THR A 141 -10.66 -7.55 -8.57
N GLU A 142 -10.24 -8.14 -9.69
CA GLU A 142 -9.59 -9.44 -9.77
C GLU A 142 -8.09 -9.28 -10.04
N ARG A 143 -7.28 -10.10 -9.34
CA ARG A 143 -5.83 -10.13 -9.53
C ARG A 143 -5.36 -11.55 -9.77
N PRO A 144 -4.53 -11.79 -10.80
CA PRO A 144 -3.99 -13.11 -11.06
C PRO A 144 -3.07 -13.56 -9.93
N ILE A 145 -3.08 -14.86 -9.67
CA ILE A 145 -2.18 -15.55 -8.75
C ILE A 145 -1.53 -16.73 -9.44
N ASN A 146 -0.42 -17.21 -8.89
CA ASN A 146 0.15 -18.46 -9.35
C ASN A 146 -0.83 -19.60 -9.12
N ARG A 147 -0.82 -20.58 -10.02
CA ARG A 147 -1.66 -21.78 -9.90
C ARG A 147 -1.40 -22.47 -8.56
N PRO A 148 -2.42 -22.65 -7.70
CA PRO A 148 -2.29 -23.43 -6.48
C PRO A 148 -1.85 -24.88 -6.78
N GLN A 149 -1.15 -25.51 -5.84
CA GLN A 149 -0.75 -26.92 -5.99
C GLN A 149 -1.89 -27.87 -5.62
N ASP A 150 -2.71 -27.48 -4.66
CA ASP A 150 -3.86 -28.26 -4.20
C ASP A 150 -5.01 -28.23 -5.21
N PRO A 151 -5.57 -29.39 -5.63
CA PRO A 151 -6.68 -29.45 -6.58
C PRO A 151 -7.97 -28.76 -6.09
N GLU A 152 -8.26 -28.78 -4.79
CA GLU A 152 -9.43 -28.11 -4.21
C GLU A 152 -9.25 -26.59 -4.26
N GLU A 153 -8.07 -26.09 -3.92
CA GLU A 153 -7.73 -24.67 -4.07
C GLU A 153 -7.79 -24.23 -5.53
N GLN A 154 -7.32 -25.07 -6.49
CA GLN A 154 -7.43 -24.76 -7.91
C GLN A 154 -8.90 -24.54 -8.31
N HIS A 155 -9.82 -25.35 -7.80
CA HIS A 155 -11.23 -25.21 -8.09
C HIS A 155 -11.85 -23.93 -7.49
N LEU A 156 -11.39 -23.47 -6.34
CA LEU A 156 -11.85 -22.25 -5.68
C LEU A 156 -11.30 -20.99 -6.35
N TYR A 157 -10.02 -20.99 -6.71
CA TYR A 157 -9.35 -19.80 -7.23
C TYR A 157 -9.49 -19.63 -8.76
N TYR A 158 -9.99 -20.62 -9.48
CA TYR A 158 -10.17 -20.53 -10.94
C TYR A 158 -11.34 -19.62 -11.30
N SER A 159 -11.05 -18.47 -11.90
CA SER A 159 -12.04 -17.56 -12.47
C SER A 159 -12.42 -18.01 -13.88
N GLY A 160 -13.64 -18.50 -14.05
CA GLY A 160 -14.16 -18.86 -15.37
C GLY A 160 -14.30 -17.67 -16.32
N LYS A 161 -14.44 -16.46 -15.79
CA LYS A 161 -14.50 -15.20 -16.55
C LYS A 161 -13.13 -14.81 -17.10
N GLN A 162 -12.09 -14.88 -16.28
CA GLN A 162 -10.72 -14.51 -16.66
C GLN A 162 -9.94 -15.68 -17.29
N LYS A 163 -10.42 -16.92 -17.10
CA LYS A 163 -9.73 -18.16 -17.49
C LYS A 163 -8.36 -18.33 -16.83
N GLU A 164 -8.21 -17.77 -15.63
CA GLU A 164 -6.99 -17.77 -14.84
C GLU A 164 -7.30 -18.00 -13.36
N PHE A 165 -6.26 -18.30 -12.57
CA PHE A 165 -6.36 -18.35 -11.11
C PHE A 165 -6.28 -16.96 -10.56
N THR A 166 -7.31 -16.51 -9.84
CA THR A 166 -7.40 -15.13 -9.34
C THR A 166 -7.84 -15.07 -7.89
N VAL A 167 -7.53 -13.96 -7.26
CA VAL A 167 -8.15 -13.50 -6.02
C VAL A 167 -8.90 -12.21 -6.29
N LYS A 168 -9.91 -11.93 -5.47
CA LYS A 168 -10.86 -10.87 -5.71
C LYS A 168 -11.10 -10.04 -4.44
N ASN A 169 -11.36 -8.74 -4.63
CA ASN A 169 -11.85 -7.83 -3.59
C ASN A 169 -12.97 -6.97 -4.19
N ASN A 170 -13.92 -6.55 -3.36
CA ASN A 170 -14.82 -5.45 -3.68
C ASN A 170 -14.20 -4.13 -3.24
N VAL A 171 -14.37 -3.11 -4.06
CA VAL A 171 -13.90 -1.76 -3.84
C VAL A 171 -15.11 -0.83 -3.91
N VAL A 172 -15.23 0.08 -2.94
CA VAL A 172 -16.17 1.20 -3.01
C VAL A 172 -15.36 2.48 -3.02
N ILE A 173 -15.59 3.33 -4.02
CA ILE A 173 -14.94 4.62 -4.19
C ILE A 173 -15.99 5.72 -4.22
N ASP A 174 -15.65 6.90 -3.72
CA ASP A 174 -16.48 8.11 -3.81
C ASP A 174 -16.20 8.89 -5.10
N GLU A 175 -16.94 9.96 -5.32
CA GLU A 175 -16.82 10.83 -6.49
C GLU A 175 -15.41 11.39 -6.69
N PRO A 176 -14.66 11.82 -5.63
CA PRO A 176 -13.25 12.19 -5.75
C PRO A 176 -12.29 11.03 -6.04
N CYS A 177 -12.81 9.81 -6.30
CA CYS A 177 -12.02 8.60 -6.52
C CYS A 177 -11.21 8.10 -5.30
N LYS A 178 -11.61 8.47 -4.09
CA LYS A 178 -11.00 7.91 -2.86
C LYS A 178 -11.60 6.53 -2.57
N ILE A 179 -10.75 5.55 -2.30
CA ILE A 179 -11.19 4.23 -1.88
C ILE A 179 -11.67 4.33 -0.43
N ARG A 180 -12.99 4.15 -0.22
CA ARG A 180 -13.63 4.24 1.10
C ARG A 180 -13.75 2.87 1.77
N PHE A 181 -13.93 1.84 0.97
CA PHE A 181 -14.03 0.46 1.44
C PHE A 181 -13.29 -0.49 0.51
N LEU A 182 -12.59 -1.45 1.08
CA LEU A 182 -11.91 -2.52 0.36
C LEU A 182 -12.13 -3.83 1.13
N SER A 183 -12.96 -4.73 0.60
CA SER A 183 -13.29 -6.00 1.25
C SER A 183 -12.05 -6.86 1.54
N GLU A 184 -12.21 -7.89 2.34
CA GLU A 184 -11.21 -8.95 2.45
C GLU A 184 -10.99 -9.62 1.09
N THR A 185 -9.79 -10.20 0.92
CA THR A 185 -9.43 -10.91 -0.30
C THR A 185 -10.06 -12.29 -0.27
N VAL A 186 -10.79 -12.63 -1.33
CA VAL A 186 -11.47 -13.92 -1.48
C VAL A 186 -11.04 -14.61 -2.76
N GLU A 187 -11.47 -15.87 -2.93
CA GLU A 187 -11.26 -16.67 -4.13
C GLU A 187 -11.91 -16.06 -5.38
N GLY A 188 -11.24 -16.15 -6.52
CA GLY A 188 -11.68 -15.53 -7.79
C GLY A 188 -13.00 -16.08 -8.35
N LYS A 189 -13.37 -17.31 -8.00
CA LYS A 189 -14.65 -17.94 -8.40
C LYS A 189 -15.86 -17.25 -7.77
N LYS A 190 -15.71 -16.56 -6.65
CA LYS A 190 -16.82 -15.96 -5.91
C LYS A 190 -17.54 -14.91 -6.76
N ASN A 191 -18.87 -14.94 -6.78
CA ASN A 191 -19.67 -13.97 -7.51
C ASN A 191 -19.57 -12.57 -6.85
N ASP A 192 -19.44 -11.51 -7.67
CA ASP A 192 -19.24 -10.12 -7.19
C ASP A 192 -20.40 -9.64 -6.34
N LYS A 193 -21.65 -9.94 -6.73
CA LYS A 193 -22.84 -9.58 -5.95
C LYS A 193 -22.85 -10.29 -4.60
N ARG A 194 -22.53 -11.58 -4.56
CA ARG A 194 -22.46 -12.33 -3.32
C ARG A 194 -21.37 -11.78 -2.40
N LEU A 195 -20.21 -11.42 -2.97
CA LEU A 195 -19.12 -10.80 -2.20
C LEU A 195 -19.55 -9.43 -1.64
N ALA A 196 -20.31 -8.64 -2.42
CA ALA A 196 -20.86 -7.36 -1.96
C ALA A 196 -21.84 -7.56 -0.79
N ASP A 197 -22.77 -8.49 -0.94
CA ASP A 197 -23.77 -8.79 0.09
C ASP A 197 -23.12 -9.28 1.40
N GLU A 198 -22.12 -10.14 1.30
CA GLU A 198 -21.37 -10.67 2.45
C GLU A 198 -20.45 -9.61 3.10
N SER A 199 -19.90 -8.69 2.32
CA SER A 199 -19.06 -7.59 2.83
C SER A 199 -19.86 -6.62 3.71
N GLY A 200 -21.17 -6.52 3.48
CA GLY A 200 -22.12 -5.85 4.37
C GLY A 200 -21.91 -4.34 4.54
N TYR A 201 -21.07 -3.70 3.71
CA TYR A 201 -20.91 -2.24 3.74
C TYR A 201 -22.25 -1.57 3.38
N ARG A 202 -22.42 -0.34 3.84
CA ARG A 202 -23.61 0.47 3.53
C ARG A 202 -23.17 1.84 3.05
N VAL A 203 -23.77 2.30 1.97
CA VAL A 203 -23.66 3.70 1.53
C VAL A 203 -24.71 4.55 2.22
N PRO A 204 -24.54 5.88 2.30
CA PRO A 204 -25.52 6.79 2.87
C PRO A 204 -26.90 6.64 2.19
N GLN A 205 -27.97 6.86 2.95
CA GLN A 205 -29.32 6.81 2.42
C GLN A 205 -29.53 7.93 1.38
N GLY A 206 -30.01 7.59 0.20
CA GLY A 206 -30.19 8.53 -0.92
C GLY A 206 -28.99 8.65 -1.83
N SER A 207 -27.92 7.83 -1.62
CA SER A 207 -26.78 7.75 -2.55
C SER A 207 -27.15 6.97 -3.82
N VAL A 208 -26.41 7.26 -4.90
CA VAL A 208 -26.54 6.63 -6.22
C VAL A 208 -25.24 5.91 -6.56
#